data_bc6677a6f333c917d7fe16921a1d759e
#
_entry.id   bc6677a6f333c917d7fe16921a1d759e
#
_cell.length_a   1.000
_cell.length_b   1.000
_cell.length_c   1.000
_cell.angle_alpha   90.00
_cell.angle_beta   90.00
_cell.angle_gamma   90.00
#
_symmetry.space_group_name_H-M   'P 1'
#
loop_
_entity.id
_entity.type
_entity.pdbx_description
1 polymer ?
#
loop_
_entity_poly.entity_id
_entity_poly.type
_entity_poly.pdbx_seq_one_letter_code
_entity_poly.pdbx_strand_id
1 'polypeptide(L)'
;MAPTTTITAGDEPVAAFAPGKRYIAACTSILIVNLACALDATTIAVALPTISEALNGNATEAFWAGTSFLLTSTIWQPVFIALSHVFGRRPLLLLSLILFTIGSCLGGAARSMALLLVGRCLQGSGVGGILALTEALITDTVPLRQRGNAMALLGVVWALGSVTGPLIGGILAEKNDWRWIFYLNLPIIAVGFVGCVWFLKLERKERTIEEKLSEIDFIGSIIFVGSLTSFLIPLTWGGVSYSWTSWHTLVPLLIGATGLIIFCIYEALLAKKPIIPTRLFRNPSTTIAYFCTFLHGMILWSIVYYAPFYFMSVQGYTSMMAGVAALPETLTIVPMAMIVGIIAAKTGKYRWSLWLGWALTVFGCGTLYLLDVGTPVVAWIFLMLGSGIGMGLLYPAMSLAIQASAPQKDAATAAGLFTFFRALGQTVGVAM
;
A
#
# COMPACT_ATOMS: atom_id res chain seq x y z
N MET A 1 -22.02 -20.99 50.52
CA MET A 1 -22.90 -20.29 49.59
C MET A 1 -22.45 -18.86 49.50
N ALA A 2 -21.70 -18.52 48.41
CA ALA A 2 -21.29 -17.16 48.08
C ALA A 2 -22.31 -16.60 47.07
N PRO A 3 -22.69 -15.34 47.14
CA PRO A 3 -23.69 -14.78 46.22
C PRO A 3 -23.07 -14.56 44.84
N THR A 4 -23.68 -15.17 43.86
CA THR A 4 -23.46 -14.95 42.44
C THR A 4 -23.91 -13.53 42.05
N THR A 5 -23.00 -12.59 41.95
CA THR A 5 -23.26 -11.29 41.34
C THR A 5 -23.36 -11.46 39.83
N THR A 6 -24.56 -11.57 39.30
CA THR A 6 -24.86 -11.42 37.89
C THR A 6 -24.64 -9.97 37.51
N ILE A 7 -23.50 -9.69 36.85
CA ILE A 7 -23.28 -8.43 36.16
C ILE A 7 -24.13 -8.48 34.89
N THR A 8 -25.30 -7.89 34.93
CA THR A 8 -26.06 -7.50 33.74
C THR A 8 -25.27 -6.38 33.05
N ALA A 9 -24.50 -6.70 32.02
CA ALA A 9 -23.96 -5.72 31.10
C ALA A 9 -25.16 -5.00 30.45
N GLY A 10 -25.43 -3.78 30.90
CA GLY A 10 -26.42 -2.92 30.29
C GLY A 10 -26.00 -2.70 28.82
N ASP A 11 -26.86 -3.15 27.94
CA ASP A 11 -26.86 -2.72 26.51
C ASP A 11 -27.22 -1.23 26.46
N GLU A 12 -26.28 -0.36 26.83
CA GLU A 12 -26.36 1.03 26.37
C GLU A 12 -26.19 1.00 24.85
N PRO A 13 -27.15 1.53 24.07
CA PRO A 13 -27.01 1.62 22.63
C PRO A 13 -25.79 2.50 22.34
N VAL A 14 -24.72 1.87 21.84
CA VAL A 14 -23.51 2.59 21.41
C VAL A 14 -23.99 3.69 20.46
N ALA A 15 -23.86 4.95 20.90
CA ALA A 15 -24.31 6.11 20.14
C ALA A 15 -23.79 5.99 18.70
N ALA A 16 -24.71 6.03 17.74
CA ALA A 16 -24.36 5.87 16.33
C ALA A 16 -23.35 6.98 15.97
N PHE A 17 -22.18 6.61 15.49
CA PHE A 17 -21.19 7.57 15.02
C PHE A 17 -21.81 8.38 13.90
N ALA A 18 -22.17 9.63 14.20
CA ALA A 18 -22.72 10.58 13.25
C ALA A 18 -21.62 11.57 12.82
N PRO A 19 -20.97 11.36 11.68
CA PRO A 19 -19.89 12.21 11.24
C PRO A 19 -20.42 13.61 10.87
N GLY A 20 -19.87 14.66 11.49
CA GLY A 20 -20.18 16.04 11.13
C GLY A 20 -19.69 16.37 9.70
N LYS A 21 -20.30 17.38 9.05
CA LYS A 21 -19.96 17.81 7.66
C LYS A 21 -18.46 18.01 7.45
N ARG A 22 -17.78 18.58 8.43
CA ARG A 22 -16.34 18.82 8.39
C ARG A 22 -15.53 17.53 8.38
N TYR A 23 -15.93 16.52 9.17
CA TYR A 23 -15.30 15.21 9.17
C TYR A 23 -15.45 14.53 7.80
N ILE A 24 -16.66 14.57 7.22
CA ILE A 24 -16.92 14.03 5.87
C ILE A 24 -16.01 14.71 4.85
N ALA A 25 -15.89 16.05 4.88
CA ALA A 25 -15.02 16.80 3.98
C ALA A 25 -13.54 16.42 4.13
N ALA A 26 -13.07 16.21 5.38
CA ALA A 26 -11.70 15.73 5.63
C ALA A 26 -11.47 14.32 5.06
N CYS A 27 -12.40 13.39 5.30
CA CYS A 27 -12.34 12.04 4.74
C CYS A 27 -12.36 12.06 3.21
N THR A 28 -13.24 12.85 2.60
CA THR A 28 -13.31 13.00 1.13
C THR A 28 -11.98 13.53 0.57
N SER A 29 -11.35 14.49 1.24
CA SER A 29 -10.04 15.02 0.83
C SER A 29 -8.96 13.93 0.86
N ILE A 30 -8.94 13.10 1.91
CA ILE A 30 -8.02 11.97 2.02
C ILE A 30 -8.29 10.92 0.92
N LEU A 31 -9.55 10.64 0.60
CA LEU A 31 -9.93 9.71 -0.48
C LEU A 31 -9.49 10.23 -1.85
N ILE A 32 -9.62 11.54 -2.13
CA ILE A 32 -9.14 12.16 -3.37
C ILE A 32 -7.62 12.01 -3.50
N VAL A 33 -6.88 12.22 -2.41
CA VAL A 33 -5.43 12.01 -2.39
C VAL A 33 -5.07 10.54 -2.65
N ASN A 34 -5.78 9.60 -2.04
CA ASN A 34 -5.57 8.17 -2.28
C ASN A 34 -5.91 7.76 -3.72
N LEU A 35 -6.87 8.43 -4.37
CA LEU A 35 -7.15 8.21 -5.79
C LEU A 35 -5.95 8.62 -6.66
N ALA A 36 -5.32 9.77 -6.38
CA ALA A 36 -4.11 10.17 -7.10
C ALA A 36 -2.98 9.14 -6.91
N CYS A 37 -2.80 8.63 -5.69
CA CYS A 37 -1.81 7.58 -5.42
C CYS A 37 -2.09 6.29 -6.21
N ALA A 38 -3.36 5.87 -6.28
CA ALA A 38 -3.76 4.66 -6.99
C ALA A 38 -3.60 4.80 -8.51
N LEU A 39 -3.96 5.97 -9.07
CA LEU A 39 -3.74 6.29 -10.48
C LEU A 39 -2.24 6.26 -10.82
N ASP A 40 -1.41 6.97 -10.05
CA ASP A 40 0.03 7.05 -10.30
C ASP A 40 0.71 5.67 -10.24
N ALA A 41 0.30 4.83 -9.28
CA ALA A 41 0.87 3.50 -9.10
C ALA A 41 0.58 2.55 -10.29
N THR A 42 -0.53 2.73 -10.98
CA THR A 42 -1.00 1.79 -12.01
C THR A 42 -0.86 2.31 -13.45
N THR A 43 -0.93 3.64 -13.65
CA THR A 43 -0.87 4.26 -14.98
C THR A 43 0.49 4.04 -15.65
N ILE A 44 1.58 4.11 -14.88
CA ILE A 44 2.93 4.04 -15.43
C ILE A 44 3.28 2.66 -16.00
N ALA A 45 2.75 1.59 -15.42
CA ALA A 45 3.12 0.21 -15.78
C ALA A 45 2.96 -0.07 -17.29
N VAL A 46 1.89 0.45 -17.89
CA VAL A 46 1.58 0.27 -19.32
C VAL A 46 2.39 1.23 -20.21
N ALA A 47 2.84 2.38 -19.67
CA ALA A 47 3.55 3.40 -20.42
C ALA A 47 5.09 3.25 -20.36
N LEU A 48 5.62 2.33 -19.53
CA LEU A 48 7.07 2.16 -19.36
C LEU A 48 7.86 1.99 -20.66
N PRO A 49 7.43 1.19 -21.64
CA PRO A 49 8.16 1.06 -22.91
C PRO A 49 8.27 2.40 -23.64
N THR A 50 7.16 3.13 -23.78
CA THR A 50 7.11 4.45 -24.46
C THR A 50 7.98 5.49 -23.75
N ILE A 51 7.95 5.50 -22.40
CA ILE A 51 8.78 6.40 -21.58
C ILE A 51 10.26 6.09 -21.77
N SER A 52 10.62 4.80 -21.73
CA SER A 52 12.00 4.33 -21.90
C SER A 52 12.55 4.74 -23.27
N GLU A 53 11.77 4.53 -24.32
CA GLU A 53 12.15 4.93 -25.68
C GLU A 53 12.31 6.45 -25.80
N ALA A 54 11.36 7.23 -25.27
CA ALA A 54 11.38 8.70 -25.32
C ALA A 54 12.57 9.33 -24.55
N LEU A 55 13.08 8.65 -23.52
CA LEU A 55 14.20 9.12 -22.69
C LEU A 55 15.52 8.42 -23.03
N ASN A 56 15.57 7.61 -24.10
CA ASN A 56 16.72 6.77 -24.49
C ASN A 56 17.21 5.87 -23.33
N GLY A 57 16.26 5.34 -22.54
CA GLY A 57 16.52 4.45 -21.43
C GLY A 57 16.66 3.01 -21.88
N ASN A 58 17.34 2.20 -21.07
CA ASN A 58 17.42 0.77 -21.26
C ASN A 58 16.29 0.03 -20.48
N ALA A 59 16.13 -1.27 -20.72
CA ALA A 59 15.09 -2.08 -20.07
C ALA A 59 15.22 -2.10 -18.54
N THR A 60 16.43 -2.08 -18.01
CA THR A 60 16.71 -2.02 -16.58
C THR A 60 16.24 -0.70 -15.98
N GLU A 61 16.51 0.42 -16.62
CA GLU A 61 16.06 1.75 -16.17
C GLU A 61 14.54 1.87 -16.24
N ALA A 62 13.90 1.32 -17.29
CA ALA A 62 12.45 1.26 -17.40
C ALA A 62 11.85 0.47 -16.22
N PHE A 63 12.40 -0.69 -15.89
CA PHE A 63 11.97 -1.49 -14.74
C PHE A 63 12.13 -0.71 -13.43
N TRP A 64 13.25 0.01 -13.27
CA TRP A 64 13.47 0.87 -12.09
C TRP A 64 12.49 2.03 -11.99
N ALA A 65 11.98 2.58 -13.09
CA ALA A 65 10.97 3.64 -13.06
C ALA A 65 9.66 3.19 -12.37
N GLY A 66 9.30 1.92 -12.49
CA GLY A 66 8.19 1.32 -11.75
C GLY A 66 8.55 0.95 -10.31
N THR A 67 9.64 0.19 -10.14
CA THR A 67 10.00 -0.45 -8.87
C THR A 67 10.56 0.52 -7.83
N SER A 68 11.28 1.58 -8.22
CA SER A 68 11.80 2.60 -7.28
C SER A 68 10.70 3.29 -6.48
N PHE A 69 9.54 3.52 -7.10
CA PHE A 69 8.36 4.06 -6.43
C PHE A 69 7.83 3.11 -5.35
N LEU A 70 7.67 1.82 -5.67
CA LEU A 70 7.20 0.81 -4.72
C LEU A 70 8.17 0.65 -3.55
N LEU A 71 9.46 0.58 -3.86
CA LEU A 71 10.53 0.46 -2.88
C LEU A 71 10.53 1.63 -1.90
N THR A 72 10.56 2.86 -2.40
CA THR A 72 10.57 4.04 -1.53
C THR A 72 9.27 4.21 -0.77
N SER A 73 8.11 3.87 -1.38
CA SER A 73 6.84 3.91 -0.66
C SER A 73 6.81 2.93 0.51
N THR A 74 7.40 1.76 0.35
CA THR A 74 7.48 0.75 1.41
C THR A 74 8.40 1.20 2.55
N ILE A 75 9.61 1.66 2.23
CA ILE A 75 10.63 2.02 3.21
C ILE A 75 10.15 3.15 4.13
N TRP A 76 9.48 4.16 3.59
CA TRP A 76 9.11 5.33 4.34
C TRP A 76 7.86 5.16 5.21
N GLN A 77 7.02 4.13 5.01
CA GLN A 77 5.78 3.95 5.78
C GLN A 77 5.98 3.89 7.30
N PRO A 78 6.83 3.01 7.88
CA PRO A 78 7.04 2.95 9.31
C PRO A 78 7.65 4.23 9.87
N VAL A 79 8.54 4.87 9.12
CA VAL A 79 9.17 6.13 9.50
C VAL A 79 8.13 7.25 9.62
N PHE A 80 7.24 7.41 8.63
CA PHE A 80 6.17 8.40 8.69
C PHE A 80 5.19 8.13 9.84
N ILE A 81 4.87 6.86 10.14
CA ILE A 81 4.04 6.52 11.30
C ILE A 81 4.73 6.93 12.59
N ALA A 82 5.99 6.57 12.79
CA ALA A 82 6.75 6.94 13.99
C ALA A 82 6.85 8.46 14.16
N LEU A 83 7.25 9.18 13.11
CA LEU A 83 7.31 10.64 13.11
C LEU A 83 5.96 11.30 13.38
N SER A 84 4.87 10.68 12.94
CA SER A 84 3.52 11.24 13.13
C SER A 84 3.03 11.20 14.58
N HIS A 85 3.60 10.35 15.42
CA HIS A 85 3.35 10.38 16.87
C HIS A 85 4.01 11.58 17.54
N VAL A 86 5.13 12.06 16.98
CA VAL A 86 5.93 13.17 17.50
C VAL A 86 5.42 14.52 16.97
N PHE A 87 5.29 14.64 15.65
CA PHE A 87 4.92 15.91 15.00
C PHE A 87 3.41 16.07 14.78
N GLY A 88 2.65 14.98 14.92
CA GLY A 88 1.22 14.93 14.62
C GLY A 88 0.94 14.41 13.20
N ARG A 89 -0.27 13.87 13.00
CA ARG A 89 -0.68 13.24 11.72
C ARG A 89 -0.76 14.25 10.57
N ARG A 90 -1.38 15.43 10.82
CA ARG A 90 -1.63 16.44 9.79
C ARG A 90 -0.36 17.02 9.16
N PRO A 91 0.66 17.50 9.91
CA PRO A 91 1.87 18.04 9.31
C PRO A 91 2.61 17.01 8.44
N LEU A 92 2.67 15.75 8.89
CA LEU A 92 3.32 14.69 8.14
C LEU A 92 2.55 14.30 6.88
N LEU A 93 1.20 14.31 6.92
CA LEU A 93 0.38 14.11 5.73
C LEU A 93 0.62 15.21 4.70
N LEU A 94 0.67 16.48 5.13
CA LEU A 94 0.95 17.60 4.24
C LEU A 94 2.37 17.53 3.66
N LEU A 95 3.38 17.12 4.45
CA LEU A 95 4.73 16.87 3.96
C LEU A 95 4.75 15.76 2.90
N SER A 96 4.02 14.68 3.12
CA SER A 96 3.89 13.56 2.17
C SER A 96 3.27 14.01 0.85
N LEU A 97 2.23 14.87 0.91
CA LEU A 97 1.61 15.48 -0.27
C LEU A 97 2.58 16.40 -1.04
N ILE A 98 3.39 17.17 -0.33
CA ILE A 98 4.42 18.03 -0.95
C ILE A 98 5.47 17.17 -1.66
N LEU A 99 5.97 16.10 -1.03
CA LEU A 99 6.93 15.18 -1.64
C LEU A 99 6.35 14.54 -2.91
N PHE A 100 5.11 14.08 -2.86
CA PHE A 100 4.43 13.51 -4.02
C PHE A 100 4.25 14.53 -5.14
N THR A 101 3.89 15.78 -4.81
CA THR A 101 3.75 16.88 -5.79
C THR A 101 5.08 17.19 -6.47
N ILE A 102 6.16 17.35 -5.69
CA ILE A 102 7.50 17.63 -6.23
C ILE A 102 7.94 16.48 -7.14
N GLY A 103 7.75 15.22 -6.71
CA GLY A 103 8.07 14.05 -7.50
C GLY A 103 7.29 14.01 -8.82
N SER A 104 5.98 14.36 -8.79
CA SER A 104 5.15 14.44 -9.99
C SER A 104 5.63 15.54 -10.96
N CYS A 105 6.00 16.71 -10.44
CA CYS A 105 6.59 17.77 -11.28
C CYS A 105 7.89 17.33 -11.93
N LEU A 106 8.79 16.68 -11.18
CA LEU A 106 10.06 16.17 -11.72
C LEU A 106 9.84 15.06 -12.74
N GLY A 107 8.91 14.12 -12.49
CA GLY A 107 8.57 13.07 -13.43
C GLY A 107 8.03 13.61 -14.76
N GLY A 108 7.09 14.56 -14.70
CA GLY A 108 6.52 15.20 -15.90
C GLY A 108 7.53 16.06 -16.67
N ALA A 109 8.45 16.72 -15.96
CA ALA A 109 9.51 17.54 -16.58
C ALA A 109 10.77 16.73 -16.95
N ALA A 110 10.78 15.41 -16.77
CA ALA A 110 11.97 14.59 -16.98
C ALA A 110 12.47 14.63 -18.43
N ARG A 111 13.78 14.86 -18.57
CA ARG A 111 14.54 14.84 -19.83
C ARG A 111 15.57 13.72 -19.89
N SER A 112 15.70 12.96 -18.80
CA SER A 112 16.57 11.79 -18.69
C SER A 112 15.95 10.78 -17.75
N MET A 113 16.33 9.51 -17.90
CA MET A 113 15.89 8.44 -16.96
C MET A 113 16.31 8.73 -15.51
N ALA A 114 17.51 9.28 -15.30
CA ALA A 114 17.96 9.63 -13.95
C ALA A 114 17.02 10.64 -13.26
N LEU A 115 16.57 11.70 -13.96
CA LEU A 115 15.63 12.67 -13.39
C LEU A 115 14.27 12.06 -13.14
N LEU A 116 13.79 11.18 -14.03
CA LEU A 116 12.57 10.41 -13.85
C LEU A 116 12.65 9.54 -12.57
N LEU A 117 13.73 8.81 -12.39
CA LEU A 117 13.95 7.94 -11.22
C LEU A 117 13.95 8.75 -9.91
N VAL A 118 14.62 9.91 -9.87
CA VAL A 118 14.56 10.82 -8.71
C VAL A 118 13.12 11.26 -8.44
N GLY A 119 12.38 11.64 -9.47
CA GLY A 119 10.96 11.98 -9.37
C GLY A 119 10.15 10.81 -8.77
N ARG A 120 10.37 9.59 -9.24
CA ARG A 120 9.69 8.36 -8.75
C ARG A 120 10.04 8.04 -7.29
N CYS A 121 11.30 8.21 -6.89
CA CYS A 121 11.69 8.03 -5.49
C CYS A 121 10.98 9.03 -4.56
N LEU A 122 10.87 10.30 -4.97
CA LEU A 122 10.16 11.32 -4.20
C LEU A 122 8.64 11.06 -4.16
N GLN A 123 8.04 10.70 -5.30
CA GLN A 123 6.64 10.28 -5.34
C GLN A 123 6.38 9.10 -4.40
N GLY A 124 7.19 8.05 -4.49
CA GLY A 124 7.07 6.88 -3.64
C GLY A 124 7.18 7.22 -2.16
N SER A 125 8.16 8.05 -1.77
CA SER A 125 8.30 8.51 -0.39
C SER A 125 7.06 9.25 0.10
N GLY A 126 6.47 10.11 -0.74
CA GLY A 126 5.22 10.80 -0.46
C GLY A 126 4.04 9.83 -0.30
N VAL A 127 3.88 8.91 -1.24
CA VAL A 127 2.80 7.90 -1.22
C VAL A 127 2.92 6.99 0.02
N GLY A 128 4.13 6.57 0.39
CA GLY A 128 4.35 5.79 1.61
C GLY A 128 3.78 6.49 2.85
N GLY A 129 4.07 7.79 3.00
CA GLY A 129 3.50 8.60 4.08
C GLY A 129 1.98 8.76 3.97
N ILE A 130 1.44 9.02 2.78
CA ILE A 130 -0.01 9.15 2.55
C ILE A 130 -0.75 7.89 2.95
N LEU A 131 -0.32 6.71 2.50
CA LEU A 131 -0.97 5.44 2.78
C LEU A 131 -0.96 5.11 4.27
N ALA A 132 0.21 5.17 4.88
CA ALA A 132 0.38 4.84 6.28
C ALA A 132 -0.40 5.80 7.20
N LEU A 133 -0.36 7.10 6.91
CA LEU A 133 -1.08 8.11 7.68
C LEU A 133 -2.60 8.06 7.43
N THR A 134 -3.06 7.67 6.25
CA THR A 134 -4.49 7.45 5.99
C THR A 134 -5.06 6.36 6.89
N GLU A 135 -4.39 5.21 6.98
CA GLU A 135 -4.79 4.10 7.86
C GLU A 135 -4.76 4.52 9.34
N ALA A 136 -3.72 5.24 9.75
CA ALA A 136 -3.62 5.75 11.10
C ALA A 136 -4.74 6.75 11.43
N LEU A 137 -5.07 7.66 10.51
CA LEU A 137 -6.15 8.64 10.68
C LEU A 137 -7.53 7.97 10.79
N ILE A 138 -7.80 6.96 9.97
CA ILE A 138 -9.03 6.18 10.05
C ILE A 138 -9.10 5.48 11.42
N THR A 139 -7.99 4.90 11.86
CA THR A 139 -7.93 4.19 13.14
C THR A 139 -8.13 5.13 14.33
N ASP A 140 -7.58 6.35 14.27
CA ASP A 140 -7.73 7.34 15.33
C ASP A 140 -9.14 7.95 15.39
N THR A 141 -9.85 8.02 14.26
CA THR A 141 -11.10 8.78 14.16
C THR A 141 -12.35 7.93 14.05
N VAL A 142 -12.23 6.68 13.59
CA VAL A 142 -13.37 5.76 13.36
C VAL A 142 -13.41 4.67 14.43
N PRO A 143 -14.56 4.44 15.10
CA PRO A 143 -14.73 3.32 16.02
C PRO A 143 -14.45 1.99 15.31
N LEU A 144 -13.82 1.03 16.02
CA LEU A 144 -13.36 -0.26 15.46
C LEU A 144 -14.46 -0.99 14.64
N ARG A 145 -15.69 -0.99 15.14
CA ARG A 145 -16.84 -1.62 14.47
C ARG A 145 -17.15 -1.05 13.10
N GLN A 146 -16.85 0.25 12.86
CA GLN A 146 -17.16 0.95 11.61
C GLN A 146 -15.95 1.10 10.69
N ARG A 147 -14.75 0.74 11.14
CA ARG A 147 -13.52 0.81 10.34
C ARG A 147 -13.60 -0.03 9.08
N GLY A 148 -14.32 -1.17 9.12
CA GLY A 148 -14.55 -1.99 7.94
C GLY A 148 -15.18 -1.24 6.78
N ASN A 149 -16.16 -0.35 7.05
CA ASN A 149 -16.79 0.48 6.03
C ASN A 149 -15.81 1.53 5.47
N ALA A 150 -14.99 2.15 6.32
CA ALA A 150 -13.99 3.11 5.88
C ALA A 150 -12.90 2.43 5.01
N MET A 151 -12.48 1.23 5.38
CA MET A 151 -11.54 0.42 4.57
C MET A 151 -12.16 0.00 3.23
N ALA A 152 -13.44 -0.37 3.22
CA ALA A 152 -14.14 -0.68 1.99
C ALA A 152 -14.20 0.53 1.04
N LEU A 153 -14.42 1.74 1.58
CA LEU A 153 -14.43 2.97 0.78
C LEU A 153 -13.04 3.30 0.20
N LEU A 154 -11.97 3.11 0.98
CA LEU A 154 -10.60 3.18 0.46
C LEU A 154 -10.38 2.15 -0.66
N GLY A 155 -10.88 0.93 -0.48
CA GLY A 155 -10.83 -0.11 -1.49
C GLY A 155 -11.50 0.31 -2.80
N VAL A 156 -12.68 0.97 -2.74
CA VAL A 156 -13.37 1.52 -3.93
C VAL A 156 -12.48 2.52 -4.67
N VAL A 157 -11.87 3.44 -3.95
CA VAL A 157 -10.98 4.46 -4.52
C VAL A 157 -9.77 3.82 -5.20
N TRP A 158 -9.15 2.83 -4.55
CA TRP A 158 -8.03 2.08 -5.12
C TRP A 158 -8.41 1.31 -6.37
N ALA A 159 -9.62 0.70 -6.39
CA ALA A 159 -10.09 0.02 -7.59
C ALA A 159 -10.38 0.98 -8.73
N LEU A 160 -11.01 2.11 -8.45
CA LEU A 160 -11.19 3.14 -9.47
C LEU A 160 -9.86 3.55 -10.10
N GLY A 161 -8.84 3.80 -9.28
CA GLY A 161 -7.49 4.07 -9.75
C GLY A 161 -6.88 2.91 -10.55
N SER A 162 -7.01 1.68 -10.06
CA SER A 162 -6.44 0.49 -10.71
C SER A 162 -7.11 0.15 -12.04
N VAL A 163 -8.40 0.46 -12.19
CA VAL A 163 -9.15 0.28 -13.44
C VAL A 163 -8.85 1.39 -14.44
N THR A 164 -8.92 2.64 -13.98
CA THR A 164 -8.75 3.80 -14.87
C THR A 164 -7.29 4.08 -15.20
N GLY A 165 -6.35 3.70 -14.30
CA GLY A 165 -4.92 3.93 -14.48
C GLY A 165 -4.35 3.33 -15.76
N PRO A 166 -4.43 2.01 -15.98
CA PRO A 166 -3.92 1.40 -17.22
C PRO A 166 -4.60 1.92 -18.48
N LEU A 167 -5.90 2.26 -18.42
CA LEU A 167 -6.61 2.84 -19.55
C LEU A 167 -6.06 4.22 -19.91
N ILE A 168 -5.91 5.10 -18.91
CA ILE A 168 -5.34 6.44 -19.10
C ILE A 168 -3.88 6.33 -19.56
N GLY A 169 -3.10 5.46 -18.91
CA GLY A 169 -1.70 5.21 -19.25
C GLY A 169 -1.51 4.72 -20.68
N GLY A 170 -2.34 3.76 -21.10
CA GLY A 170 -2.33 3.22 -22.47
C GLY A 170 -2.64 4.29 -23.50
N ILE A 171 -3.71 5.08 -23.31
CA ILE A 171 -4.10 6.16 -24.22
C ILE A 171 -3.00 7.22 -24.31
N LEU A 172 -2.41 7.62 -23.19
CA LEU A 172 -1.34 8.62 -23.17
C LEU A 172 -0.03 8.09 -23.78
N ALA A 173 0.27 6.80 -23.60
CA ALA A 173 1.40 6.15 -24.24
C ALA A 173 1.24 6.06 -25.76
N GLU A 174 0.07 5.64 -26.24
CA GLU A 174 -0.22 5.57 -27.69
C GLU A 174 -0.15 6.94 -28.38
N LYS A 175 -0.54 8.03 -27.70
CA LYS A 175 -0.43 9.40 -28.19
C LYS A 175 0.95 10.03 -28.01
N ASN A 176 1.88 9.31 -27.44
CA ASN A 176 3.21 9.81 -27.05
C ASN A 176 3.20 11.01 -26.07
N ASP A 177 2.10 11.17 -25.34
CA ASP A 177 1.88 12.23 -24.35
C ASP A 177 2.10 11.75 -22.90
N TRP A 178 3.03 10.82 -22.71
CA TRP A 178 3.28 10.14 -21.43
C TRP A 178 3.53 11.07 -20.24
N ARG A 179 4.02 12.30 -20.48
CA ARG A 179 4.25 13.30 -19.41
C ARG A 179 2.98 13.66 -18.64
N TRP A 180 1.83 13.57 -19.30
CA TRP A 180 0.54 13.82 -18.66
C TRP A 180 0.19 12.81 -17.57
N ILE A 181 0.79 11.63 -17.57
CA ILE A 181 0.67 10.66 -16.46
C ILE A 181 1.02 11.32 -15.13
N PHE A 182 2.08 12.13 -15.12
CA PHE A 182 2.54 12.84 -13.93
C PHE A 182 1.76 14.12 -13.66
N TYR A 183 1.46 14.89 -14.70
CA TYR A 183 0.74 16.16 -14.55
C TYR A 183 -0.71 15.98 -14.13
N LEU A 184 -1.36 14.89 -14.49
CA LEU A 184 -2.74 14.56 -14.08
C LEU A 184 -2.87 14.46 -12.55
N ASN A 185 -1.83 14.04 -11.85
CA ASN A 185 -1.81 13.95 -10.40
C ASN A 185 -1.89 15.34 -9.74
N LEU A 186 -1.33 16.37 -10.35
CA LEU A 186 -1.20 17.70 -9.74
C LEU A 186 -2.54 18.35 -9.37
N PRO A 187 -3.55 18.46 -10.26
CA PRO A 187 -4.84 19.03 -9.91
C PRO A 187 -5.58 18.21 -8.85
N ILE A 188 -5.48 16.87 -8.92
CA ILE A 188 -6.14 15.98 -7.95
C ILE A 188 -5.54 16.18 -6.57
N ILE A 189 -4.20 16.23 -6.47
CA ILE A 189 -3.50 16.48 -5.20
C ILE A 189 -3.76 17.89 -4.69
N ALA A 190 -3.80 18.89 -5.56
CA ALA A 190 -4.09 20.27 -5.14
C ALA A 190 -5.44 20.36 -4.44
N VAL A 191 -6.49 19.74 -4.99
CA VAL A 191 -7.82 19.67 -4.35
C VAL A 191 -7.73 18.94 -3.00
N GLY A 192 -7.08 17.79 -2.95
CA GLY A 192 -6.89 17.01 -1.73
C GLY A 192 -6.07 17.77 -0.68
N PHE A 193 -4.99 18.46 -1.09
CA PHE A 193 -4.14 19.26 -0.21
C PHE A 193 -4.92 20.41 0.43
N VAL A 194 -5.63 21.20 -0.37
CA VAL A 194 -6.47 22.31 0.12
C VAL A 194 -7.51 21.77 1.09
N GLY A 195 -8.18 20.67 0.75
CA GLY A 195 -9.15 20.04 1.64
C GLY A 195 -8.53 19.55 2.96
N CYS A 196 -7.34 18.93 2.94
CA CYS A 196 -6.64 18.55 4.16
C CYS A 196 -6.22 19.77 5.00
N VAL A 197 -5.79 20.85 4.37
CA VAL A 197 -5.44 22.08 5.09
C VAL A 197 -6.67 22.70 5.78
N TRP A 198 -7.82 22.73 5.13
CA TRP A 198 -9.01 23.42 5.68
C TRP A 198 -9.82 22.54 6.64
N PHE A 199 -10.00 21.26 6.31
CA PHE A 199 -10.93 20.39 7.04
C PHE A 199 -10.27 19.49 8.06
N LEU A 200 -9.01 19.06 7.86
CA LEU A 200 -8.31 18.18 8.78
C LEU A 200 -7.70 18.99 9.93
N LYS A 201 -8.51 19.27 10.96
CA LYS A 201 -8.05 19.88 12.21
C LYS A 201 -7.97 18.80 13.28
N LEU A 202 -6.76 18.42 13.63
CA LEU A 202 -6.46 17.50 14.71
C LEU A 202 -5.88 18.28 15.89
N GLU A 203 -6.20 17.86 17.09
CA GLU A 203 -5.61 18.43 18.30
C GLU A 203 -4.09 18.24 18.26
N ARG A 204 -3.38 19.33 18.47
CA ARG A 204 -1.93 19.35 18.49
C ARG A 204 -1.47 19.45 19.93
N LYS A 205 -0.71 18.48 20.42
CA LYS A 205 -0.01 18.63 21.70
C LYS A 205 1.11 19.64 21.52
N GLU A 206 1.05 20.73 22.24
CA GLU A 206 2.14 21.70 22.29
C GLU A 206 3.32 21.09 23.04
N ARG A 207 4.42 20.88 22.34
CA ARG A 207 5.69 20.39 22.84
C ARG A 207 6.81 21.19 22.20
N THR A 208 7.88 21.40 22.92
CA THR A 208 9.08 22.06 22.40
C THR A 208 9.74 21.24 21.29
N ILE A 209 10.50 21.90 20.42
CA ILE A 209 11.21 21.22 19.32
C ILE A 209 12.24 20.22 19.89
N GLU A 210 12.91 20.57 20.98
CA GLU A 210 13.90 19.71 21.67
C GLU A 210 13.24 18.42 22.18
N GLU A 211 12.09 18.53 22.85
CA GLU A 211 11.31 17.37 23.30
C GLU A 211 10.92 16.47 22.11
N LYS A 212 10.49 17.06 21.00
CA LYS A 212 10.14 16.31 19.80
C LYS A 212 11.34 15.59 19.19
N LEU A 213 12.47 16.26 19.06
CA LEU A 213 13.69 15.65 18.52
C LEU A 213 14.21 14.51 19.39
N SER A 214 14.11 14.65 20.73
CA SER A 214 14.50 13.58 21.67
C SER A 214 13.60 12.35 21.62
N GLU A 215 12.40 12.49 21.02
CA GLU A 215 11.45 11.39 20.86
C GLU A 215 11.65 10.59 19.56
N ILE A 216 12.52 11.04 18.65
CA ILE A 216 12.79 10.36 17.38
C ILE A 216 13.91 9.35 17.58
N ASP A 217 13.66 8.12 17.14
CA ASP A 217 14.71 7.11 17.02
C ASP A 217 15.44 7.26 15.68
N PHE A 218 16.45 8.15 15.67
CA PHE A 218 17.29 8.38 14.49
C PHE A 218 18.12 7.14 14.14
N ILE A 219 18.67 6.45 15.16
CA ILE A 219 19.52 5.27 14.95
C ILE A 219 18.68 4.14 14.34
N GLY A 220 17.54 3.81 14.94
CA GLY A 220 16.62 2.82 14.39
C GLY A 220 16.16 3.18 12.98
N SER A 221 15.85 4.47 12.71
CA SER A 221 15.46 4.94 11.37
C SER A 221 16.55 4.70 10.33
N ILE A 222 17.79 5.03 10.63
CA ILE A 222 18.94 4.86 9.71
C ILE A 222 19.21 3.38 9.46
N ILE A 223 19.23 2.56 10.52
CA ILE A 223 19.43 1.12 10.39
C ILE A 223 18.30 0.51 9.55
N PHE A 224 17.04 0.85 9.85
CA PHE A 224 15.87 0.33 9.13
C PHE A 224 15.91 0.69 7.66
N VAL A 225 16.00 1.99 7.35
CA VAL A 225 15.99 2.49 5.96
C VAL A 225 17.18 1.91 5.18
N GLY A 226 18.38 1.95 5.73
CA GLY A 226 19.58 1.43 5.09
C GLY A 226 19.51 -0.08 4.85
N SER A 227 19.10 -0.84 5.87
CA SER A 227 19.01 -2.30 5.78
C SER A 227 17.91 -2.76 4.83
N LEU A 228 16.71 -2.14 4.90
CA LEU A 228 15.60 -2.50 4.03
C LEU A 228 15.89 -2.12 2.58
N THR A 229 16.51 -0.96 2.33
CA THR A 229 16.96 -0.57 1.00
C THR A 229 17.99 -1.56 0.45
N SER A 230 19.01 -1.88 1.24
CA SER A 230 20.06 -2.84 0.87
C SER A 230 19.52 -4.24 0.63
N PHE A 231 18.42 -4.63 1.28
CA PHE A 231 17.75 -5.91 1.09
C PHE A 231 16.88 -5.93 -0.18
N LEU A 232 16.06 -4.90 -0.39
CA LEU A 232 15.08 -4.88 -1.49
C LEU A 232 15.69 -4.59 -2.86
N ILE A 233 16.73 -3.75 -2.93
CA ILE A 233 17.36 -3.43 -4.21
C ILE A 233 17.90 -4.67 -4.93
N PRO A 234 18.68 -5.57 -4.30
CA PRO A 234 19.17 -6.77 -4.95
C PRO A 234 18.07 -7.74 -5.39
N LEU A 235 16.94 -7.76 -4.70
CA LEU A 235 15.79 -8.55 -5.13
C LEU A 235 15.24 -8.10 -6.48
N THR A 236 15.30 -6.79 -6.77
CA THR A 236 14.78 -6.25 -8.03
C THR A 236 15.71 -6.44 -9.22
N TRP A 237 17.01 -6.54 -9.02
CA TRP A 237 17.96 -6.76 -10.13
C TRP A 237 18.49 -8.18 -10.24
N GLY A 238 18.31 -9.01 -9.20
CA GLY A 238 18.76 -10.39 -9.18
C GLY A 238 18.09 -11.23 -10.26
N GLY A 239 18.87 -11.96 -11.05
CA GLY A 239 18.37 -12.75 -12.16
C GLY A 239 18.07 -11.95 -13.44
N VAL A 240 17.98 -10.63 -13.37
CA VAL A 240 17.74 -9.73 -14.52
C VAL A 240 19.02 -8.99 -14.93
N SER A 241 19.53 -8.12 -14.06
CA SER A 241 20.76 -7.33 -14.35
C SER A 241 22.03 -8.03 -13.90
N TYR A 242 21.94 -8.79 -12.80
CA TYR A 242 23.05 -9.55 -12.22
C TYR A 242 22.59 -10.95 -11.84
N SER A 243 23.47 -11.95 -12.00
CA SER A 243 23.21 -13.31 -11.55
C SER A 243 22.95 -13.32 -10.02
N TRP A 244 22.07 -14.21 -9.54
CA TRP A 244 21.83 -14.44 -8.12
C TRP A 244 23.10 -14.82 -7.34
N THR A 245 24.08 -15.44 -7.99
CA THR A 245 25.37 -15.81 -7.40
C THR A 245 26.41 -14.70 -7.46
N SER A 246 26.09 -13.56 -8.11
CA SER A 246 27.01 -12.41 -8.24
C SER A 246 27.19 -11.71 -6.89
N TRP A 247 28.39 -11.22 -6.64
CA TRP A 247 28.69 -10.38 -5.49
C TRP A 247 27.85 -9.10 -5.44
N HIS A 248 27.48 -8.55 -6.62
CA HIS A 248 26.57 -7.39 -6.72
C HIS A 248 25.20 -7.68 -6.11
N THR A 249 24.72 -8.93 -6.18
CA THR A 249 23.43 -9.33 -5.61
C THR A 249 23.59 -9.82 -4.18
N LEU A 250 24.55 -10.74 -3.93
CA LEU A 250 24.67 -11.41 -2.64
C LEU A 250 25.14 -10.46 -1.52
N VAL A 251 26.12 -9.60 -1.78
CA VAL A 251 26.69 -8.74 -0.72
C VAL A 251 25.65 -7.76 -0.19
N PRO A 252 24.94 -6.94 -1.01
CA PRO A 252 23.92 -6.05 -0.49
C PRO A 252 22.74 -6.81 0.15
N LEU A 253 22.35 -7.96 -0.40
CA LEU A 253 21.29 -8.80 0.16
C LEU A 253 21.62 -9.29 1.57
N LEU A 254 22.85 -9.80 1.79
CA LEU A 254 23.32 -10.26 3.09
C LEU A 254 23.49 -9.10 4.09
N ILE A 255 24.03 -7.96 3.63
CA ILE A 255 24.13 -6.74 4.47
C ILE A 255 22.73 -6.30 4.88
N GLY A 256 21.79 -6.24 3.95
CA GLY A 256 20.42 -5.86 4.23
C GLY A 256 19.73 -6.82 5.21
N ALA A 257 19.83 -8.14 4.97
CA ALA A 257 19.28 -9.16 5.86
C ALA A 257 19.87 -9.09 7.28
N THR A 258 21.21 -9.02 7.38
CA THR A 258 21.90 -8.89 8.66
C THR A 258 21.52 -7.58 9.35
N GLY A 259 21.45 -6.48 8.61
CA GLY A 259 21.03 -5.19 9.13
C GLY A 259 19.59 -5.19 9.66
N LEU A 260 18.65 -5.89 9.00
CA LEU A 260 17.28 -6.07 9.50
C LEU A 260 17.26 -6.89 10.80
N ILE A 261 18.09 -7.91 10.93
CA ILE A 261 18.23 -8.67 12.19
C ILE A 261 18.77 -7.75 13.29
N ILE A 262 19.81 -6.96 13.00
CA ILE A 262 20.35 -5.99 13.93
C ILE A 262 19.29 -4.96 14.32
N PHE A 263 18.50 -4.47 13.36
CA PHE A 263 17.38 -3.57 13.62
C PHE A 263 16.36 -4.19 14.58
N CYS A 264 15.95 -5.43 14.36
CA CYS A 264 15.02 -6.12 15.26
C CYS A 264 15.57 -6.27 16.68
N ILE A 265 16.86 -6.58 16.82
CA ILE A 265 17.53 -6.68 18.13
C ILE A 265 17.61 -5.30 18.80
N TYR A 266 17.99 -4.27 18.05
CA TYR A 266 18.06 -2.89 18.52
C TYR A 266 16.69 -2.40 19.03
N GLU A 267 15.62 -2.58 18.24
CA GLU A 267 14.25 -2.22 18.59
C GLU A 267 13.74 -2.97 19.83
N ALA A 268 14.13 -4.23 20.00
CA ALA A 268 13.69 -5.06 21.11
C ALA A 268 14.39 -4.73 22.43
N LEU A 269 15.68 -4.38 22.39
CA LEU A 269 16.54 -4.31 23.58
C LEU A 269 17.02 -2.89 23.91
N LEU A 270 17.25 -2.03 22.93
CA LEU A 270 17.94 -0.75 23.09
C LEU A 270 17.05 0.46 22.82
N ALA A 271 16.07 0.36 21.91
CA ALA A 271 15.24 1.49 21.53
C ALA A 271 14.31 1.92 22.68
N LYS A 272 14.46 3.15 23.15
CA LYS A 272 13.57 3.74 24.16
C LYS A 272 12.19 4.05 23.59
N LYS A 273 12.12 4.44 22.30
CA LYS A 273 10.90 4.77 21.55
C LYS A 273 10.97 4.10 20.19
N PRO A 274 10.65 2.80 20.13
CA PRO A 274 10.82 1.99 18.93
C PRO A 274 9.92 2.49 17.79
N ILE A 275 10.44 2.46 16.54
CA ILE A 275 9.70 2.74 15.31
C ILE A 275 8.63 1.66 15.11
N ILE A 276 9.03 0.41 15.34
CA ILE A 276 8.17 -0.78 15.24
C ILE A 276 8.05 -1.41 16.63
N PRO A 277 6.98 -1.12 17.40
CA PRO A 277 6.85 -1.65 18.76
C PRO A 277 6.79 -3.17 18.75
N THR A 278 7.85 -3.84 19.27
CA THR A 278 7.96 -5.31 19.31
C THR A 278 6.84 -5.98 20.09
N ARG A 279 6.19 -5.25 21.01
CA ARG A 279 5.01 -5.71 21.75
C ARG A 279 3.82 -6.10 20.85
N LEU A 280 3.72 -5.55 19.64
CA LEU A 280 2.68 -5.91 18.67
C LEU A 280 2.84 -7.35 18.16
N PHE A 281 4.06 -7.89 18.19
CA PHE A 281 4.38 -9.25 17.75
C PHE A 281 4.34 -10.30 18.86
N ARG A 282 4.02 -9.91 20.11
CA ARG A 282 3.87 -10.87 21.21
C ARG A 282 2.65 -11.77 21.06
N ASN A 283 1.61 -11.29 20.39
CA ASN A 283 0.44 -12.08 20.08
C ASN A 283 0.65 -12.85 18.78
N PRO A 284 0.70 -14.21 18.80
CA PRO A 284 0.92 -15.01 17.59
C PRO A 284 -0.11 -14.73 16.49
N SER A 285 -1.38 -14.48 16.86
CA SER A 285 -2.42 -14.17 15.89
C SER A 285 -2.12 -12.88 15.10
N THR A 286 -1.58 -11.86 15.76
CA THR A 286 -1.18 -10.59 15.12
C THR A 286 0.01 -10.80 14.19
N THR A 287 1.01 -11.57 14.63
CA THR A 287 2.20 -11.89 13.83
C THR A 287 1.83 -12.66 12.58
N ILE A 288 0.98 -13.69 12.70
CA ILE A 288 0.47 -14.44 11.56
C ILE A 288 -0.34 -13.54 10.62
N ALA A 289 -1.16 -12.62 11.16
CA ALA A 289 -1.93 -11.70 10.35
C ALA A 289 -1.03 -10.74 9.53
N TYR A 290 0.09 -10.26 10.09
CA TYR A 290 1.09 -9.49 9.34
C TYR A 290 1.76 -10.32 8.24
N PHE A 291 2.12 -11.56 8.53
CA PHE A 291 2.68 -12.46 7.53
C PHE A 291 1.68 -12.76 6.40
N CYS A 292 0.42 -13.01 6.73
CA CYS A 292 -0.65 -13.13 5.74
C CYS A 292 -0.83 -11.85 4.92
N THR A 293 -0.67 -10.68 5.54
CA THR A 293 -0.74 -9.39 4.84
C THR A 293 0.41 -9.22 3.83
N PHE A 294 1.61 -9.64 4.20
CA PHE A 294 2.77 -9.69 3.30
C PHE A 294 2.49 -10.60 2.10
N LEU A 295 2.03 -11.83 2.33
CA LEU A 295 1.67 -12.77 1.25
C LEU A 295 0.57 -12.22 0.35
N HIS A 296 -0.47 -11.59 0.93
CA HIS A 296 -1.53 -10.95 0.16
C HIS A 296 -0.99 -9.86 -0.77
N GLY A 297 -0.12 -8.98 -0.25
CA GLY A 297 0.52 -7.93 -1.05
C GLY A 297 1.35 -8.52 -2.19
N MET A 298 2.14 -9.56 -1.89
CA MET A 298 3.01 -10.24 -2.85
C MET A 298 2.19 -10.84 -4.01
N ILE A 299 1.19 -11.66 -3.69
CA ILE A 299 0.37 -12.34 -4.72
C ILE A 299 -0.39 -11.32 -5.56
N LEU A 300 -1.08 -10.37 -4.93
CA LEU A 300 -1.89 -9.38 -5.63
C LEU A 300 -1.07 -8.60 -6.65
N TRP A 301 0.09 -8.08 -6.24
CA TRP A 301 0.89 -7.24 -7.14
C TRP A 301 1.67 -8.04 -8.16
N SER A 302 2.04 -9.27 -7.87
CA SER A 302 2.55 -10.18 -8.92
C SER A 302 1.53 -10.32 -10.04
N ILE A 303 0.25 -10.57 -9.72
CA ILE A 303 -0.79 -10.72 -10.76
C ILE A 303 -1.05 -9.37 -11.47
N VAL A 304 -1.20 -8.28 -10.72
CA VAL A 304 -1.46 -6.95 -11.31
C VAL A 304 -0.36 -6.50 -12.29
N TYR A 305 0.90 -6.87 -12.02
CA TYR A 305 2.03 -6.51 -12.89
C TYR A 305 2.23 -7.49 -14.03
N TYR A 306 2.18 -8.81 -13.75
CA TYR A 306 2.54 -9.81 -14.74
C TYR A 306 1.37 -10.28 -15.61
N ALA A 307 0.09 -10.12 -15.19
CA ALA A 307 -1.02 -10.48 -16.04
C ALA A 307 -1.12 -9.60 -17.31
N PRO A 308 -1.03 -8.24 -17.23
CA PRO A 308 -0.97 -7.43 -18.45
C PRO A 308 0.22 -7.79 -19.34
N PHE A 309 1.38 -8.08 -18.75
CA PHE A 309 2.57 -8.49 -19.48
C PHE A 309 2.35 -9.83 -20.23
N TYR A 310 1.70 -10.81 -19.57
CA TYR A 310 1.29 -12.05 -20.20
C TYR A 310 0.36 -11.80 -21.42
N PHE A 311 -0.68 -10.98 -21.26
CA PHE A 311 -1.61 -10.68 -22.33
C PHE A 311 -0.95 -9.94 -23.51
N MET A 312 0.02 -9.07 -23.24
CA MET A 312 0.80 -8.39 -24.29
C MET A 312 1.75 -9.35 -25.02
N SER A 313 2.52 -10.15 -24.24
CA SER A 313 3.62 -10.95 -24.80
C SER A 313 3.16 -12.29 -25.38
N VAL A 314 2.15 -12.94 -24.78
CA VAL A 314 1.68 -14.28 -25.16
C VAL A 314 0.43 -14.21 -26.05
N GLN A 315 -0.54 -13.37 -25.70
CA GLN A 315 -1.80 -13.23 -26.43
C GLN A 315 -1.72 -12.17 -27.54
N GLY A 316 -0.63 -11.37 -27.60
CA GLY A 316 -0.46 -10.32 -28.61
C GLY A 316 -1.43 -9.14 -28.47
N TYR A 317 -1.98 -8.90 -27.26
CA TYR A 317 -2.90 -7.79 -27.04
C TYR A 317 -2.16 -6.45 -27.03
N THR A 318 -2.83 -5.39 -27.47
CA THR A 318 -2.35 -4.03 -27.29
C THR A 318 -2.27 -3.67 -25.79
N SER A 319 -1.48 -2.66 -25.44
CA SER A 319 -1.36 -2.19 -24.06
C SER A 319 -2.73 -1.86 -23.44
N MET A 320 -3.64 -1.25 -24.20
CA MET A 320 -5.00 -0.96 -23.76
C MET A 320 -5.79 -2.24 -23.49
N MET A 321 -5.78 -3.21 -24.41
CA MET A 321 -6.50 -4.47 -24.27
C MET A 321 -5.93 -5.34 -23.13
N ALA A 322 -4.63 -5.33 -22.90
CA ALA A 322 -4.02 -6.00 -21.77
C ALA A 322 -4.48 -5.42 -20.42
N GLY A 323 -4.62 -4.09 -20.34
CA GLY A 323 -5.23 -3.42 -19.19
C GLY A 323 -6.70 -3.84 -18.97
N VAL A 324 -7.50 -3.92 -20.05
CA VAL A 324 -8.89 -4.43 -19.99
C VAL A 324 -8.93 -5.89 -19.54
N ALA A 325 -7.99 -6.70 -19.99
CA ALA A 325 -7.92 -8.12 -19.61
C ALA A 325 -7.59 -8.34 -18.13
N ALA A 326 -6.98 -7.40 -17.45
CA ALA A 326 -6.75 -7.44 -16.00
C ALA A 326 -7.96 -6.99 -15.15
N LEU A 327 -9.01 -6.41 -15.78
CA LEU A 327 -10.18 -5.90 -15.06
C LEU A 327 -10.98 -6.97 -14.29
N PRO A 328 -11.17 -8.21 -14.75
CA PRO A 328 -11.92 -9.21 -14.02
C PRO A 328 -11.38 -9.46 -12.62
N GLU A 329 -10.08 -9.44 -12.43
CA GLU A 329 -9.45 -9.56 -11.13
C GLU A 329 -9.65 -8.29 -10.29
N THR A 330 -9.24 -7.14 -10.82
CA THR A 330 -9.23 -5.89 -10.04
C THR A 330 -10.63 -5.39 -9.69
N LEU A 331 -11.63 -5.56 -10.59
CA LEU A 331 -13.01 -5.18 -10.34
C LEU A 331 -13.70 -6.03 -9.27
N THR A 332 -13.31 -7.29 -9.08
CA THR A 332 -13.94 -8.17 -8.09
C THR A 332 -13.44 -7.93 -6.66
N ILE A 333 -12.23 -7.40 -6.51
CA ILE A 333 -11.64 -7.07 -5.19
C ILE A 333 -12.56 -6.15 -4.39
N VAL A 334 -13.11 -5.12 -5.02
CA VAL A 334 -13.89 -4.07 -4.32
C VAL A 334 -15.23 -4.56 -3.82
N PRO A 335 -16.10 -5.16 -4.63
CA PRO A 335 -17.37 -5.67 -4.13
C PRO A 335 -17.17 -6.66 -2.99
N MET A 336 -16.15 -7.51 -3.08
CA MET A 336 -15.85 -8.48 -2.02
C MET A 336 -15.36 -7.80 -0.73
N ALA A 337 -14.50 -6.81 -0.85
CA ALA A 337 -14.05 -6.01 0.31
C ALA A 337 -15.21 -5.25 0.95
N MET A 338 -16.14 -4.69 0.16
CA MET A 338 -17.35 -4.05 0.66
C MET A 338 -18.27 -5.02 1.41
N ILE A 339 -18.49 -6.22 0.87
CA ILE A 339 -19.30 -7.27 1.52
C ILE A 339 -18.71 -7.60 2.88
N VAL A 340 -17.41 -7.83 2.97
CA VAL A 340 -16.74 -8.11 4.25
C VAL A 340 -16.85 -6.93 5.21
N GLY A 341 -16.63 -5.70 4.75
CA GLY A 341 -16.75 -4.49 5.57
C GLY A 341 -18.16 -4.34 6.17
N ILE A 342 -19.20 -4.52 5.36
CA ILE A 342 -20.60 -4.43 5.79
C ILE A 342 -20.96 -5.55 6.78
N ILE A 343 -20.58 -6.79 6.47
CA ILE A 343 -20.87 -7.94 7.35
C ILE A 343 -20.13 -7.77 8.68
N ALA A 344 -18.85 -7.39 8.66
CA ALA A 344 -18.07 -7.17 9.87
C ALA A 344 -18.64 -6.02 10.71
N ALA A 345 -19.10 -4.92 10.10
CA ALA A 345 -19.73 -3.81 10.81
C ALA A 345 -21.05 -4.21 11.49
N LYS A 346 -21.88 -5.05 10.81
CA LYS A 346 -23.17 -5.50 11.35
C LYS A 346 -23.03 -6.60 12.39
N THR A 347 -22.16 -7.58 12.14
CA THR A 347 -22.11 -8.82 12.94
C THR A 347 -20.92 -8.90 13.88
N GLY A 348 -19.90 -8.06 13.70
CA GLY A 348 -18.61 -8.17 14.39
C GLY A 348 -17.76 -9.38 13.98
N LYS A 349 -18.23 -10.18 12.99
CA LYS A 349 -17.57 -11.41 12.56
C LYS A 349 -16.82 -11.19 11.24
N TYR A 350 -15.49 -11.37 11.24
CA TYR A 350 -14.63 -11.25 10.06
C TYR A 350 -13.80 -12.51 9.78
N ARG A 351 -13.70 -13.46 10.72
CA ARG A 351 -12.85 -14.66 10.60
C ARG A 351 -13.22 -15.56 9.42
N TRP A 352 -14.50 -15.66 9.10
CA TRP A 352 -14.99 -16.45 7.97
C TRP A 352 -14.37 -16.00 6.66
N SER A 353 -14.18 -14.67 6.47
CA SER A 353 -13.60 -14.13 5.23
C SER A 353 -12.11 -14.40 5.13
N LEU A 354 -11.37 -14.55 6.25
CA LEU A 354 -9.98 -14.97 6.22
C LEU A 354 -9.85 -16.41 5.68
N TRP A 355 -10.66 -17.35 6.18
CA TRP A 355 -10.62 -18.74 5.74
C TRP A 355 -11.07 -18.90 4.29
N LEU A 356 -12.23 -18.35 3.95
CA LEU A 356 -12.77 -18.42 2.60
C LEU A 356 -11.88 -17.66 1.60
N GLY A 357 -11.40 -16.49 1.99
CA GLY A 357 -10.53 -15.66 1.17
C GLY A 357 -9.23 -16.38 0.79
N TRP A 358 -8.53 -16.99 1.76
CA TRP A 358 -7.31 -17.75 1.46
C TRP A 358 -7.60 -19.00 0.62
N ALA A 359 -8.67 -19.73 0.89
CA ALA A 359 -9.05 -20.89 0.09
C ALA A 359 -9.31 -20.50 -1.38
N LEU A 360 -10.08 -19.41 -1.62
CA LEU A 360 -10.35 -18.91 -2.96
C LEU A 360 -9.11 -18.32 -3.64
N THR A 361 -8.23 -17.65 -2.90
CA THR A 361 -6.98 -17.13 -3.45
C THR A 361 -6.07 -18.26 -3.92
N VAL A 362 -5.86 -19.29 -3.09
CA VAL A 362 -5.04 -20.44 -3.47
C VAL A 362 -5.62 -21.18 -4.66
N PHE A 363 -6.95 -21.41 -4.65
CA PHE A 363 -7.64 -22.03 -5.78
C PHE A 363 -7.53 -21.16 -7.05
N GLY A 364 -7.84 -19.85 -6.96
CA GLY A 364 -7.79 -18.92 -8.08
C GLY A 364 -6.39 -18.79 -8.68
N CYS A 365 -5.35 -18.63 -7.84
CA CYS A 365 -3.98 -18.62 -8.33
C CYS A 365 -3.56 -19.95 -8.96
N GLY A 366 -4.01 -21.09 -8.38
CA GLY A 366 -3.77 -22.40 -8.96
C GLY A 366 -4.41 -22.57 -10.33
N THR A 367 -5.61 -22.03 -10.55
CA THR A 367 -6.30 -22.11 -11.84
C THR A 367 -5.66 -21.22 -12.92
N LEU A 368 -4.88 -20.20 -12.56
CA LEU A 368 -4.11 -19.41 -13.55
C LEU A 368 -3.07 -20.26 -14.31
N TYR A 369 -2.66 -21.40 -13.76
CA TYR A 369 -1.81 -22.36 -14.46
C TYR A 369 -2.45 -22.90 -15.77
N LEU A 370 -3.78 -22.81 -15.88
CA LEU A 370 -4.52 -23.24 -17.07
C LEU A 370 -4.50 -22.20 -18.21
N LEU A 371 -3.89 -21.03 -17.98
CA LEU A 371 -3.75 -20.02 -19.04
C LEU A 371 -2.73 -20.50 -20.08
N ASP A 372 -3.16 -20.51 -21.35
CA ASP A 372 -2.33 -20.89 -22.49
C ASP A 372 -2.60 -19.93 -23.68
N VAL A 373 -1.77 -19.98 -24.71
CA VAL A 373 -1.87 -19.15 -25.93
C VAL A 373 -3.24 -19.21 -26.57
N GLY A 374 -3.89 -20.39 -26.54
CA GLY A 374 -5.23 -20.62 -27.10
C GLY A 374 -6.40 -20.39 -26.15
N THR A 375 -6.17 -19.87 -24.94
CA THR A 375 -7.24 -19.72 -23.95
C THR A 375 -8.28 -18.71 -24.42
N PRO A 376 -9.57 -19.10 -24.59
CA PRO A 376 -10.62 -18.21 -25.05
C PRO A 376 -10.93 -17.13 -23.99
N VAL A 377 -11.43 -15.98 -24.46
CA VAL A 377 -11.74 -14.81 -23.61
C VAL A 377 -12.60 -15.17 -22.40
N VAL A 378 -13.65 -15.95 -22.60
CA VAL A 378 -14.56 -16.37 -21.53
C VAL A 378 -13.80 -17.15 -20.44
N ALA A 379 -12.90 -18.05 -20.83
CA ALA A 379 -12.16 -18.89 -19.88
C ALA A 379 -11.20 -18.06 -19.02
N TRP A 380 -10.37 -17.19 -19.62
CA TRP A 380 -9.44 -16.41 -18.83
C TRP A 380 -10.14 -15.38 -17.91
N ILE A 381 -11.35 -14.89 -18.29
CA ILE A 381 -12.17 -14.05 -17.38
C ILE A 381 -12.48 -14.83 -16.10
N PHE A 382 -13.01 -16.06 -16.22
CA PHE A 382 -13.35 -16.88 -15.04
C PHE A 382 -12.12 -17.29 -14.23
N LEU A 383 -10.98 -17.56 -14.87
CA LEU A 383 -9.74 -17.89 -14.18
C LEU A 383 -9.23 -16.72 -13.32
N MET A 384 -9.35 -15.49 -13.82
CA MET A 384 -8.95 -14.27 -13.10
C MET A 384 -9.92 -13.90 -11.97
N LEU A 385 -11.22 -14.22 -12.10
CA LEU A 385 -12.22 -13.91 -11.07
C LEU A 385 -11.92 -14.61 -9.73
N GLY A 386 -11.41 -15.84 -9.77
CA GLY A 386 -11.15 -16.63 -8.57
C GLY A 386 -10.15 -15.96 -7.61
N SER A 387 -9.03 -15.48 -8.15
CA SER A 387 -8.00 -14.76 -7.39
C SER A 387 -8.54 -13.43 -6.86
N GLY A 388 -9.21 -12.63 -7.70
CA GLY A 388 -9.75 -11.33 -7.32
C GLY A 388 -10.81 -11.41 -6.20
N ILE A 389 -11.71 -12.39 -6.24
CA ILE A 389 -12.69 -12.64 -5.17
C ILE A 389 -11.97 -12.95 -3.84
N GLY A 390 -11.01 -13.87 -3.87
CA GLY A 390 -10.23 -14.24 -2.70
C GLY A 390 -9.48 -13.04 -2.08
N MET A 391 -8.78 -12.28 -2.92
CA MET A 391 -8.03 -11.10 -2.51
C MET A 391 -8.93 -10.00 -1.92
N GLY A 392 -10.09 -9.78 -2.50
CA GLY A 392 -11.07 -8.81 -1.99
C GLY A 392 -11.60 -9.18 -0.60
N LEU A 393 -11.87 -10.47 -0.34
CA LEU A 393 -12.30 -10.95 0.96
C LEU A 393 -11.22 -10.75 2.04
N LEU A 394 -9.96 -10.89 1.70
CA LEU A 394 -8.84 -10.86 2.65
C LEU A 394 -8.50 -9.45 3.13
N TYR A 395 -8.53 -8.44 2.26
CA TYR A 395 -8.01 -7.10 2.55
C TYR A 395 -8.59 -6.46 3.83
N PRO A 396 -9.92 -6.24 3.97
CA PRO A 396 -10.46 -5.62 5.17
C PRO A 396 -10.40 -6.54 6.40
N ALA A 397 -10.49 -7.85 6.19
CA ALA A 397 -10.49 -8.82 7.29
C ALA A 397 -9.12 -8.89 8.00
N MET A 398 -8.02 -8.82 7.26
CA MET A 398 -6.67 -8.79 7.83
C MET A 398 -6.41 -7.49 8.60
N SER A 399 -6.81 -6.35 8.03
CA SER A 399 -6.71 -5.05 8.71
C SER A 399 -7.49 -5.05 10.02
N LEU A 400 -8.74 -5.54 10.02
CA LEU A 400 -9.57 -5.67 11.23
C LEU A 400 -8.96 -6.65 12.24
N ALA A 401 -8.40 -7.78 11.80
CA ALA A 401 -7.78 -8.77 12.67
C ALA A 401 -6.58 -8.18 13.43
N ILE A 402 -5.72 -7.45 12.73
CA ILE A 402 -4.55 -6.79 13.31
C ILE A 402 -4.99 -5.71 14.31
N GLN A 403 -5.93 -4.84 13.92
CA GLN A 403 -6.38 -3.74 14.77
C GLN A 403 -7.17 -4.23 16.00
N ALA A 404 -7.96 -5.30 15.87
CA ALA A 404 -8.72 -5.88 16.97
C ALA A 404 -7.82 -6.59 18.00
N SER A 405 -6.66 -7.10 17.58
CA SER A 405 -5.72 -7.79 18.46
C SER A 405 -4.65 -6.87 19.07
N ALA A 406 -4.52 -5.65 18.55
CA ALA A 406 -3.57 -4.65 19.07
C ALA A 406 -4.13 -3.91 20.30
N PRO A 407 -3.28 -3.54 21.27
CA PRO A 407 -3.67 -2.61 22.33
C PRO A 407 -4.19 -1.29 21.76
N GLN A 408 -5.23 -0.71 22.37
CA GLN A 408 -5.87 0.50 21.82
C GLN A 408 -4.88 1.66 21.60
N LYS A 409 -3.90 1.82 22.49
CA LYS A 409 -2.84 2.83 22.37
C LYS A 409 -1.93 2.65 21.14
N ASP A 410 -1.84 1.43 20.61
CA ASP A 410 -0.97 1.06 19.48
C ASP A 410 -1.77 0.77 18.20
N ALA A 411 -3.10 0.91 18.25
CA ALA A 411 -3.97 0.54 17.13
C ALA A 411 -3.63 1.30 15.83
N ALA A 412 -3.29 2.58 15.92
CA ALA A 412 -2.87 3.38 14.75
C ALA A 412 -1.52 2.92 14.19
N THR A 413 -0.56 2.57 15.06
CA THR A 413 0.72 1.99 14.64
C THR A 413 0.51 0.62 14.00
N ALA A 414 -0.37 -0.20 14.59
CA ALA A 414 -0.71 -1.51 14.04
C ALA A 414 -1.35 -1.40 12.66
N ALA A 415 -2.22 -0.42 12.44
CA ALA A 415 -2.81 -0.14 11.12
C ALA A 415 -1.77 0.35 10.11
N GLY A 416 -0.85 1.21 10.51
CA GLY A 416 0.26 1.64 9.64
C GLY A 416 1.22 0.50 9.29
N LEU A 417 1.49 -0.41 10.24
CA LEU A 417 2.28 -1.61 9.95
C LEU A 417 1.55 -2.60 9.03
N PHE A 418 0.22 -2.66 9.06
CA PHE A 418 -0.55 -3.42 8.06
C PHE A 418 -0.23 -2.93 6.65
N THR A 419 -0.24 -1.61 6.40
CA THR A 419 0.12 -1.07 5.08
C THR A 419 1.57 -1.36 4.72
N PHE A 420 2.49 -1.26 5.68
CA PHE A 420 3.90 -1.56 5.47
C PHE A 420 4.13 -3.02 5.06
N PHE A 421 3.61 -4.00 5.81
CA PHE A 421 3.79 -5.41 5.45
C PHE A 421 3.15 -5.75 4.11
N ARG A 422 2.01 -5.13 3.79
CA ARG A 422 1.38 -5.26 2.49
C ARG A 422 2.26 -4.68 1.38
N ALA A 423 2.80 -3.46 1.57
CA ALA A 423 3.69 -2.82 0.60
C ALA A 423 5.02 -3.57 0.44
N LEU A 424 5.56 -4.14 1.52
CA LEU A 424 6.73 -5.01 1.48
C LEU A 424 6.46 -6.23 0.60
N GLY A 425 5.29 -6.87 0.78
CA GLY A 425 4.85 -7.95 -0.09
C GLY A 425 4.72 -7.52 -1.55
N GLN A 426 4.12 -6.36 -1.81
CA GLN A 426 3.99 -5.79 -3.17
C GLN A 426 5.37 -5.63 -3.83
N THR A 427 6.33 -5.03 -3.13
CA THR A 427 7.68 -4.80 -3.66
C THR A 427 8.38 -6.13 -3.98
N VAL A 428 8.28 -7.12 -3.10
CA VAL A 428 8.85 -8.46 -3.32
C VAL A 428 8.14 -9.18 -4.47
N GLY A 429 6.81 -9.09 -4.55
CA GLY A 429 6.02 -9.76 -5.58
C GLY A 429 6.27 -9.24 -7.00
N VAL A 430 6.58 -7.95 -7.13
CA VAL A 430 6.97 -7.37 -8.43
C VAL A 430 8.43 -7.67 -8.77
N ALA A 431 9.29 -7.85 -7.76
CA ALA A 431 10.71 -8.15 -7.95
C ALA A 431 11.00 -9.61 -8.35
N MET A 432 10.09 -10.55 -8.07
CA MET A 432 10.19 -11.98 -8.39
C MET A 432 9.62 -12.31 -9.77
#